data_db1b0f7fbdb51beba8852f3f7786c1af
#
_entry.id   db1b0f7fbdb51beba8852f3f7786c1af
#
_cell.length_a   1.000
_cell.length_b   1.000
_cell.length_c   1.000
_cell.angle_alpha   90.00
_cell.angle_beta   90.00
_cell.angle_gamma   90.00
#
_symmetry.space_group_name_H-M   'P 1'
#
loop_
_entity.id
_entity.type
_entity.pdbx_description
1 polymer ?
#
loop_
_entity_poly.entity_id
_entity_poly.type
_entity_poly.pdbx_seq_one_letter_code
_entity_poly.pdbx_strand_id
1 'polypeptide(L)'
;LVKTEFASKELAQKYRNKQVDIFGANYYVDCYFSGKEKGNEEDNGKTCMYGGVTNYEGNHLDNHKSQTIYVKVFENSKHIITFEIQADKKLVTAQELDAKARKFLIDKLNLYEFKGSPYETGYIKFIENDDKSFWYDLMPPPGNNFNQSKYLTMYSDNKTVESKDIKIEIHLTKK
;
A
#
# COMPACT_ATOMS: atom_id res chain seq x y z
N LEU A 1 -21.39 2.79 -8.91
CA LEU A 1 -21.52 1.97 -7.68
C LEU A 1 -20.24 1.19 -7.48
N VAL A 2 -19.53 1.44 -6.39
CA VAL A 2 -18.31 0.69 -6.04
C VAL A 2 -18.68 -0.37 -5.04
N LYS A 3 -18.40 -1.63 -5.36
CA LYS A 3 -18.52 -2.74 -4.42
C LYS A 3 -17.17 -2.93 -3.74
N THR A 4 -17.15 -2.82 -2.43
CA THR A 4 -15.95 -3.02 -1.62
C THR A 4 -16.07 -4.33 -0.86
N GLU A 5 -15.06 -5.18 -0.97
CA GLU A 5 -14.94 -6.41 -0.20
C GLU A 5 -13.79 -6.27 0.80
N PHE A 6 -14.07 -6.55 2.07
CA PHE A 6 -13.08 -6.50 3.14
C PHE A 6 -12.64 -7.91 3.53
N ALA A 7 -11.39 -8.02 3.98
CA ALA A 7 -10.82 -9.29 4.44
C ALA A 7 -11.49 -9.85 5.71
N SER A 8 -12.17 -9.00 6.49
CA SER A 8 -12.87 -9.42 7.70
C SER A 8 -14.26 -8.81 7.81
N LYS A 9 -15.14 -9.51 8.54
CA LYS A 9 -16.48 -9.02 8.84
C LYS A 9 -16.44 -7.77 9.70
N GLU A 10 -15.48 -7.66 10.59
CA GLU A 10 -15.28 -6.52 11.49
C GLU A 10 -14.98 -5.25 10.69
N LEU A 11 -14.08 -5.32 9.71
CA LEU A 11 -13.80 -4.20 8.81
C LEU A 11 -15.02 -3.81 7.98
N ALA A 12 -15.75 -4.79 7.44
CA ALA A 12 -16.96 -4.53 6.68
C ALA A 12 -18.03 -3.83 7.53
N GLN A 13 -18.21 -4.23 8.78
CA GLN A 13 -19.14 -3.59 9.73
C GLN A 13 -18.71 -2.17 10.10
N LYS A 14 -17.41 -1.97 10.30
CA LYS A 14 -16.84 -0.67 10.67
C LYS A 14 -17.21 0.43 9.65
N TYR A 15 -17.22 0.10 8.38
CA TYR A 15 -17.44 1.06 7.29
C TYR A 15 -18.83 0.97 6.66
N ARG A 16 -19.68 0.07 7.13
CA ARG A 16 -21.02 -0.13 6.59
C ARG A 16 -21.87 1.13 6.77
N ASN A 17 -22.52 1.56 5.68
CA ASN A 17 -23.38 2.74 5.65
C ASN A 17 -22.70 4.05 6.06
N LYS A 18 -21.39 4.13 5.90
CA LYS A 18 -20.62 5.36 6.13
C LYS A 18 -20.11 5.91 4.82
N GLN A 19 -19.97 7.22 4.76
CA GLN A 19 -19.22 7.86 3.70
C GLN A 19 -17.73 7.62 3.95
N VAL A 20 -17.01 7.20 2.91
CA VAL A 20 -15.60 6.80 3.01
C VAL A 20 -14.81 7.39 1.86
N ASP A 21 -13.51 7.58 2.11
CA ASP A 21 -12.52 7.76 1.07
C ASP A 21 -11.93 6.40 0.68
N ILE A 22 -11.73 6.19 -0.60
CA ILE A 22 -11.10 4.99 -1.13
C ILE A 22 -9.81 5.42 -1.82
N PHE A 23 -8.70 4.88 -1.36
CA PHE A 23 -7.45 4.90 -2.11
C PHE A 23 -7.33 3.59 -2.86
N GLY A 24 -7.09 3.65 -4.17
CA GLY A 24 -6.94 2.45 -4.97
C GLY A 24 -5.85 2.58 -6.01
N ALA A 25 -5.08 1.52 -6.17
CA ALA A 25 -4.18 1.33 -7.29
C ALA A 25 -4.87 0.43 -8.32
N ASN A 26 -4.91 0.88 -9.58
CA ASN A 26 -5.45 0.08 -10.67
C ASN A 26 -4.57 -1.13 -10.94
N TYR A 27 -5.21 -2.27 -11.15
CA TYR A 27 -4.52 -3.50 -11.44
C TYR A 27 -5.13 -4.19 -12.67
N TYR A 28 -4.29 -4.53 -13.63
CA TYR A 28 -4.68 -5.31 -14.79
C TYR A 28 -4.62 -6.80 -14.47
N VAL A 29 -5.47 -7.28 -13.60
CA VAL A 29 -5.60 -8.70 -13.33
C VAL A 29 -7.06 -9.03 -13.28
N ASP A 30 -7.41 -10.23 -13.73
CA ASP A 30 -8.76 -10.77 -13.59
C ASP A 30 -9.24 -10.58 -12.15
N CYS A 31 -10.35 -9.89 -12.00
CA CYS A 31 -10.91 -9.59 -10.70
C CYS A 31 -11.63 -10.82 -10.17
N TYR A 32 -11.02 -11.49 -9.20
CA TYR A 32 -11.68 -12.58 -8.46
C TYR A 32 -12.30 -12.00 -7.19
N PHE A 33 -13.63 -11.98 -7.17
CA PHE A 33 -14.33 -11.83 -5.89
C PHE A 33 -14.57 -13.23 -5.33
N SER A 34 -14.40 -13.39 -4.01
CA SER A 34 -14.61 -14.67 -3.34
C SER A 34 -15.98 -15.27 -3.71
N GLY A 35 -15.99 -16.52 -4.15
CA GLY A 35 -17.20 -17.26 -4.51
C GLY A 35 -17.69 -17.13 -5.96
N LYS A 36 -16.94 -16.45 -6.84
CA LYS A 36 -17.26 -16.44 -8.28
C LYS A 36 -16.19 -17.19 -9.06
N GLU A 37 -16.64 -18.12 -9.89
CA GLU A 37 -15.77 -18.84 -10.80
C GLU A 37 -15.26 -17.94 -11.94
N LYS A 38 -14.05 -18.28 -12.41
CA LYS A 38 -13.41 -17.65 -13.56
C LYS A 38 -14.32 -17.80 -14.79
N GLY A 39 -14.75 -16.69 -15.37
CA GLY A 39 -15.47 -16.70 -16.64
C GLY A 39 -16.91 -16.20 -16.65
N ASN A 40 -17.40 -15.54 -15.61
CA ASN A 40 -18.67 -14.84 -15.68
C ASN A 40 -18.54 -13.63 -16.60
N GLU A 41 -19.32 -13.59 -17.69
CA GLU A 41 -19.36 -12.51 -18.66
C GLU A 41 -19.64 -11.13 -18.04
N GLU A 42 -20.31 -11.08 -16.89
CA GLU A 42 -20.59 -9.85 -16.14
C GLU A 42 -19.34 -9.19 -15.55
N ASP A 43 -18.23 -9.91 -15.41
CA ASP A 43 -16.97 -9.40 -14.84
C ASP A 43 -15.94 -9.03 -15.93
N ASN A 44 -16.23 -9.30 -17.20
CA ASN A 44 -15.39 -8.90 -18.31
C ASN A 44 -15.33 -7.37 -18.45
N GLY A 45 -14.11 -6.81 -18.37
CA GLY A 45 -13.86 -5.38 -18.48
C GLY A 45 -13.95 -4.61 -17.18
N LYS A 46 -14.14 -5.26 -16.03
CA LYS A 46 -14.06 -4.60 -14.72
C LYS A 46 -12.62 -4.46 -14.28
N THR A 47 -12.29 -3.27 -13.80
CA THR A 47 -10.99 -3.00 -13.22
C THR A 47 -11.04 -3.28 -11.73
N CYS A 48 -10.13 -4.11 -11.24
CA CYS A 48 -9.93 -4.27 -9.81
C CYS A 48 -8.99 -3.20 -9.28
N MET A 49 -9.37 -2.67 -8.15
CA MET A 49 -8.56 -1.75 -7.38
C MET A 49 -8.20 -2.41 -6.05
N TYR A 50 -6.91 -2.50 -5.79
CA TYR A 50 -6.42 -2.79 -4.44
C TYR A 50 -6.22 -1.47 -3.74
N GLY A 51 -6.73 -1.35 -2.54
CA GLY A 51 -6.64 -0.09 -1.83
C GLY A 51 -7.14 -0.17 -0.42
N GLY A 52 -7.10 0.97 0.22
CA GLY A 52 -7.55 1.14 1.59
C GLY A 52 -8.77 2.03 1.66
N VAL A 53 -9.49 1.88 2.74
CA VAL A 53 -10.69 2.66 3.05
C VAL A 53 -10.49 3.41 4.36
N THR A 54 -10.80 4.70 4.35
CA THR A 54 -10.80 5.55 5.55
C THR A 54 -12.11 6.30 5.67
N ASN A 55 -12.47 6.68 6.89
CA ASN A 55 -13.64 7.52 7.10
C ASN A 55 -13.46 8.86 6.37
N TYR A 56 -14.52 9.32 5.73
CA TYR A 56 -14.56 10.64 5.10
C TYR A 56 -14.68 11.75 6.13
N GLU A 57 -15.67 11.63 7.02
CA GLU A 57 -16.05 12.68 7.97
C GLU A 57 -14.94 12.93 9.00
N GLY A 58 -14.50 14.20 9.09
CA GLY A 58 -13.51 14.64 10.05
C GLY A 58 -12.08 14.16 9.77
N ASN A 59 -11.82 13.51 8.65
CA ASN A 59 -10.52 12.92 8.34
C ASN A 59 -9.66 13.75 7.38
N HIS A 60 -10.17 14.84 6.82
CA HIS A 60 -9.38 15.71 5.94
C HIS A 60 -8.61 16.75 6.73
N LEU A 61 -7.44 17.11 6.24
CA LEU A 61 -6.64 18.18 6.81
C LEU A 61 -7.23 19.54 6.46
N ASP A 62 -7.17 20.47 7.40
CA ASP A 62 -7.74 21.80 7.24
C ASP A 62 -7.01 22.61 6.13
N ASN A 63 -7.78 23.44 5.40
CA ASN A 63 -7.27 24.35 4.37
C ASN A 63 -6.48 23.68 3.25
N HIS A 64 -6.84 22.48 2.83
CA HIS A 64 -6.14 21.70 1.79
C HIS A 64 -4.64 21.49 2.07
N LYS A 65 -4.26 21.52 3.33
CA LYS A 65 -2.87 21.22 3.73
C LYS A 65 -2.62 19.72 3.55
N SER A 66 -1.39 19.40 3.23
CA SER A 66 -0.90 18.04 3.26
C SER A 66 0.10 17.83 4.38
N GLN A 67 0.14 16.63 4.91
CA GLN A 67 1.14 16.18 5.87
C GLN A 67 2.32 15.59 5.12
N THR A 68 3.51 16.10 5.38
CA THR A 68 4.75 15.53 4.84
C THR A 68 5.21 14.35 5.68
N ILE A 69 5.49 13.25 5.02
CA ILE A 69 6.00 12.02 5.65
C ILE A 69 7.36 11.71 5.04
N TYR A 70 8.35 11.53 5.90
CA TYR A 70 9.71 11.22 5.47
C TYR A 70 9.91 9.72 5.35
N VAL A 71 10.53 9.30 4.24
CA VAL A 71 10.88 7.92 3.96
C VAL A 71 12.39 7.80 3.87
N LYS A 72 12.98 7.04 4.79
CA LYS A 72 14.41 6.73 4.80
C LYS A 72 14.67 5.41 4.10
N VAL A 73 15.57 5.40 3.14
CA VAL A 73 15.96 4.20 2.40
C VAL A 73 17.34 3.74 2.84
N PHE A 74 17.42 2.47 3.20
CA PHE A 74 18.67 1.79 3.55
C PHE A 74 18.95 0.70 2.51
N GLU A 75 20.20 0.63 2.07
CA GLU A 75 20.70 -0.38 1.16
C GLU A 75 21.87 -1.10 1.81
N ASN A 76 21.73 -2.41 2.00
CA ASN A 76 22.71 -3.20 2.78
C ASN A 76 23.02 -2.56 4.15
N SER A 77 21.99 -2.14 4.86
CA SER A 77 22.04 -1.49 6.17
C SER A 77 22.66 -0.08 6.19
N LYS A 78 22.97 0.48 5.03
CA LYS A 78 23.50 1.84 4.90
C LYS A 78 22.41 2.79 4.40
N HIS A 79 22.19 3.89 5.10
CA HIS A 79 21.28 4.94 4.65
C HIS A 79 21.80 5.56 3.34
N ILE A 80 20.97 5.55 2.29
CA ILE A 80 21.34 6.05 0.97
C ILE A 80 20.58 7.30 0.57
N ILE A 81 19.31 7.42 0.94
CA ILE A 81 18.47 8.55 0.58
C ILE A 81 17.31 8.73 1.56
N THR A 82 16.86 9.94 1.73
CA THR A 82 15.57 10.27 2.35
C THR A 82 14.73 11.05 1.35
N PHE A 83 13.50 10.64 1.15
CA PHE A 83 12.54 11.37 0.31
C PHE A 83 11.24 11.61 1.06
N GLU A 84 10.38 12.43 0.47
CA GLU A 84 9.12 12.84 1.06
C GLU A 84 7.94 12.29 0.26
N ILE A 85 6.90 11.89 0.97
CA ILE A 85 5.57 11.64 0.41
C ILE A 85 4.55 12.49 1.16
N GLN A 86 3.39 12.71 0.53
CA GLN A 86 2.36 13.58 1.07
C GLN A 86 1.09 12.79 1.35
N ALA A 87 0.42 13.15 2.44
CA ALA A 87 -0.93 12.66 2.76
C ALA A 87 -1.84 13.86 3.06
N ASP A 88 -3.05 13.83 2.55
CA ASP A 88 -4.06 14.88 2.73
C ASP A 88 -5.11 14.51 3.78
N LYS A 89 -4.92 13.40 4.47
CA LYS A 89 -5.82 12.87 5.49
C LYS A 89 -5.11 12.71 6.82
N LYS A 90 -5.86 12.83 7.91
CA LYS A 90 -5.36 12.61 9.28
C LYS A 90 -5.03 11.14 9.52
N LEU A 91 -5.99 10.26 9.22
CA LEU A 91 -5.80 8.82 9.16
C LEU A 91 -5.68 8.40 7.70
N VAL A 92 -4.62 7.70 7.39
CA VAL A 92 -4.29 7.22 6.05
C VAL A 92 -3.96 5.74 6.12
N THR A 93 -4.29 4.99 5.08
CA THR A 93 -3.93 3.57 5.05
C THR A 93 -2.43 3.39 4.79
N ALA A 94 -1.84 2.37 5.40
CA ALA A 94 -0.46 1.98 5.11
C ALA A 94 -0.28 1.67 3.61
N GLN A 95 -1.31 1.12 2.97
CA GLN A 95 -1.30 0.83 1.54
C GLN A 95 -1.16 2.09 0.68
N GLU A 96 -1.84 3.18 1.01
CA GLU A 96 -1.67 4.45 0.29
C GLU A 96 -0.23 4.97 0.40
N LEU A 97 0.33 4.93 1.60
CA LEU A 97 1.70 5.39 1.84
C LEU A 97 2.73 4.49 1.15
N ASP A 98 2.51 3.18 1.20
CA ASP A 98 3.36 2.22 0.47
C ASP A 98 3.32 2.47 -1.03
N ALA A 99 2.14 2.61 -1.62
CA ALA A 99 2.00 2.84 -3.06
C ALA A 99 2.77 4.10 -3.51
N LYS A 100 2.69 5.17 -2.73
CA LYS A 100 3.44 6.41 -2.99
C LYS A 100 4.95 6.23 -2.84
N ALA A 101 5.39 5.56 -1.78
CA ALA A 101 6.80 5.27 -1.54
C ALA A 101 7.36 4.30 -2.60
N ARG A 102 6.62 3.26 -2.92
CA ARG A 102 7.02 2.24 -3.90
C ARG A 102 7.16 2.84 -5.30
N LYS A 103 6.30 3.78 -5.67
CA LYS A 103 6.44 4.50 -6.94
C LYS A 103 7.79 5.21 -7.04
N PHE A 104 8.21 5.88 -5.98
CA PHE A 104 9.53 6.53 -5.95
C PHE A 104 10.66 5.50 -6.12
N LEU A 105 10.58 4.36 -5.42
CA LEU A 105 11.59 3.31 -5.52
C LEU A 105 11.65 2.71 -6.92
N ILE A 106 10.51 2.51 -7.57
CA ILE A 106 10.44 2.01 -8.95
C ILE A 106 11.11 3.01 -9.90
N ASP A 107 10.78 4.29 -9.78
CA ASP A 107 11.24 5.32 -10.71
C ASP A 107 12.72 5.67 -10.51
N LYS A 108 13.22 5.65 -9.27
CA LYS A 108 14.56 6.14 -8.93
C LYS A 108 15.58 5.04 -8.64
N LEU A 109 15.14 3.90 -8.14
CA LEU A 109 16.02 2.82 -7.75
C LEU A 109 15.79 1.52 -8.55
N ASN A 110 14.93 1.56 -9.55
CA ASN A 110 14.59 0.40 -10.38
C ASN A 110 14.15 -0.82 -9.55
N LEU A 111 13.33 -0.58 -8.51
CA LEU A 111 12.91 -1.64 -7.59
C LEU A 111 12.38 -2.87 -8.31
N TYR A 112 11.61 -2.67 -9.38
CA TYR A 112 11.02 -3.73 -10.20
C TYR A 112 11.41 -3.56 -11.66
N GLU A 113 12.57 -4.05 -12.06
CA GLU A 113 12.97 -4.07 -13.47
C GLU A 113 12.32 -5.22 -14.21
N PHE A 114 12.05 -5.03 -15.50
CA PHE A 114 11.47 -6.06 -16.37
C PHE A 114 12.32 -7.33 -16.43
N LYS A 115 13.64 -7.20 -16.38
CA LYS A 115 14.61 -8.32 -16.38
C LYS A 115 14.99 -8.83 -15.00
N GLY A 116 14.36 -8.35 -13.99
CA GLY A 116 14.64 -8.67 -12.60
C GLY A 116 15.17 -7.47 -11.81
N SER A 117 14.81 -7.42 -10.53
CA SER A 117 15.25 -6.36 -9.65
C SER A 117 16.76 -6.46 -9.32
N PRO A 118 17.46 -5.31 -9.12
CA PRO A 118 18.81 -5.32 -8.57
C PRO A 118 18.85 -5.76 -7.10
N TYR A 119 17.69 -5.89 -6.47
CA TYR A 119 17.56 -6.26 -5.06
C TYR A 119 17.13 -7.71 -4.90
N GLU A 120 17.70 -8.38 -3.92
CA GLU A 120 17.35 -9.73 -3.52
C GLU A 120 16.20 -9.73 -2.52
N THR A 121 16.24 -8.84 -1.53
CA THR A 121 15.23 -8.69 -0.52
C THR A 121 14.87 -7.22 -0.30
N GLY A 122 13.70 -6.97 0.23
CA GLY A 122 13.27 -5.63 0.61
C GLY A 122 12.00 -5.64 1.42
N TYR A 123 11.92 -4.72 2.37
CA TYR A 123 10.72 -4.48 3.12
C TYR A 123 10.52 -3.00 3.43
N ILE A 124 9.25 -2.63 3.63
CA ILE A 124 8.84 -1.32 4.09
C ILE A 124 8.35 -1.43 5.53
N LYS A 125 8.93 -0.62 6.41
CA LYS A 125 8.63 -0.59 7.83
C LYS A 125 7.94 0.71 8.18
N PHE A 126 6.80 0.61 8.84
CA PHE A 126 6.05 1.74 9.37
C PHE A 126 6.29 1.82 10.87
N ILE A 127 6.69 3.00 11.35
CA ILE A 127 6.99 3.26 12.75
C ILE A 127 5.99 4.28 13.26
N GLU A 128 5.08 3.82 14.11
CA GLU A 128 4.06 4.66 14.75
C GLU A 128 4.65 5.42 15.94
N ASN A 129 3.90 6.38 16.45
CA ASN A 129 4.16 6.96 17.76
C ASN A 129 4.14 5.82 18.79
N ASP A 130 4.90 5.91 19.87
CA ASP A 130 5.12 4.85 20.86
C ASP A 130 6.04 3.70 20.42
N ASP A 131 6.85 3.90 19.38
CA ASP A 131 7.80 2.91 18.84
C ASP A 131 7.18 1.58 18.36
N LYS A 132 5.86 1.52 18.23
CA LYS A 132 5.19 0.39 17.59
C LYS A 132 5.50 0.39 16.11
N SER A 133 5.80 -0.75 15.57
CA SER A 133 6.11 -0.90 14.17
C SER A 133 5.48 -2.14 13.56
N PHE A 134 5.28 -2.06 12.27
CA PHE A 134 4.88 -3.19 11.44
C PHE A 134 5.55 -3.04 10.07
N TRP A 135 5.58 -4.10 9.30
CA TRP A 135 6.30 -4.10 8.03
C TRP A 135 5.64 -5.01 7.00
N TYR A 136 5.94 -4.75 5.73
CA TYR A 136 5.48 -5.55 4.60
C TYR A 136 6.64 -5.82 3.65
N ASP A 137 6.65 -7.01 3.05
CA ASP A 137 7.64 -7.35 2.04
C ASP A 137 7.46 -6.57 0.74
N LEU A 138 8.56 -6.16 0.15
CA LEU A 138 8.60 -5.54 -1.18
C LEU A 138 9.03 -6.53 -2.26
N MET A 139 9.65 -7.63 -1.89
CA MET A 139 10.23 -8.62 -2.79
C MET A 139 9.71 -10.03 -2.47
N PRO A 140 9.60 -10.91 -3.49
CA PRO A 140 9.23 -12.30 -3.26
C PRO A 140 10.28 -13.04 -2.45
N PRO A 141 9.90 -14.13 -1.76
CA PRO A 141 10.88 -15.06 -1.21
C PRO A 141 11.81 -15.57 -2.32
N PRO A 142 13.08 -15.85 -1.99
CA PRO A 142 14.04 -16.38 -2.97
C PRO A 142 13.49 -17.60 -3.71
N GLY A 143 13.70 -17.65 -5.02
CA GLY A 143 13.24 -18.72 -5.89
C GLY A 143 11.81 -18.61 -6.40
N ASN A 144 11.04 -17.61 -6.00
CA ASN A 144 9.70 -17.35 -6.52
C ASN A 144 9.74 -16.26 -7.59
N ASN A 145 8.94 -16.45 -8.64
CA ASN A 145 8.75 -15.41 -9.64
C ASN A 145 8.04 -14.20 -9.03
N PHE A 146 8.52 -13.03 -9.39
CA PHE A 146 7.88 -11.80 -8.97
C PHE A 146 6.48 -11.68 -9.58
N ASN A 147 5.50 -11.54 -8.71
CA ASN A 147 4.14 -11.22 -9.10
C ASN A 147 3.66 -10.02 -8.26
N GLN A 148 3.64 -8.86 -8.87
CA GLN A 148 3.29 -7.62 -8.19
C GLN A 148 1.90 -7.66 -7.56
N SER A 149 0.91 -8.33 -8.18
CA SER A 149 -0.44 -8.44 -7.64
C SER A 149 -0.46 -9.13 -6.27
N LYS A 150 0.39 -10.12 -6.08
CA LYS A 150 0.50 -10.83 -4.80
C LYS A 150 0.93 -9.92 -3.66
N TYR A 151 1.78 -8.92 -3.93
CA TYR A 151 2.24 -7.98 -2.92
C TYR A 151 1.21 -6.93 -2.55
N LEU A 152 0.40 -6.51 -3.52
CA LEU A 152 -0.70 -5.60 -3.25
C LEU A 152 -1.83 -6.25 -2.45
N THR A 153 -2.01 -7.57 -2.57
CA THR A 153 -3.00 -8.29 -1.76
C THR A 153 -2.60 -8.42 -0.28
N MET A 154 -1.35 -8.18 0.07
CA MET A 154 -0.90 -8.21 1.47
C MET A 154 -1.56 -7.13 2.32
N TYR A 155 -2.09 -6.08 1.73
CA TYR A 155 -2.77 -4.99 2.41
C TYR A 155 -4.27 -5.23 2.63
N SER A 156 -4.68 -6.47 2.76
CA SER A 156 -6.07 -6.83 3.05
C SER A 156 -6.52 -6.45 4.47
N ASP A 157 -5.59 -6.05 5.33
CA ASP A 157 -5.84 -5.68 6.72
C ASP A 157 -6.44 -4.27 6.89
N ASN A 158 -6.41 -3.44 5.86
CA ASN A 158 -6.83 -2.03 5.90
C ASN A 158 -6.21 -1.25 7.07
N LYS A 159 -4.96 -1.53 7.39
CA LYS A 159 -4.24 -0.87 8.48
C LYS A 159 -4.16 0.63 8.25
N THR A 160 -4.61 1.41 9.21
CA THR A 160 -4.55 2.87 9.19
C THR A 160 -3.52 3.39 10.18
N VAL A 161 -2.91 4.52 9.84
CA VAL A 161 -1.92 5.20 10.67
C VAL A 161 -2.21 6.71 10.70
N GLU A 162 -1.75 7.38 11.74
CA GLU A 162 -1.83 8.84 11.83
C GLU A 162 -0.74 9.49 10.98
N SER A 163 -1.13 10.26 9.99
CA SER A 163 -0.19 10.87 9.04
C SER A 163 0.82 11.82 9.69
N LYS A 164 0.45 12.46 10.80
CA LYS A 164 1.33 13.40 11.51
C LYS A 164 2.49 12.75 12.26
N ASP A 165 2.34 11.46 12.64
CA ASP A 165 3.28 10.77 13.53
C ASP A 165 4.03 9.63 12.86
N ILE A 166 3.59 9.20 11.69
CA ILE A 166 4.17 8.03 11.02
C ILE A 166 5.56 8.34 10.44
N LYS A 167 6.47 7.41 10.65
CA LYS A 167 7.79 7.38 10.00
C LYS A 167 7.89 6.12 9.17
N ILE A 168 8.58 6.19 8.05
CA ILE A 168 8.74 5.06 7.13
C ILE A 168 10.22 4.81 6.90
N GLU A 169 10.61 3.55 7.00
CA GLU A 169 11.92 3.07 6.58
C GLU A 169 11.75 1.98 5.53
N ILE A 170 12.62 2.02 4.54
CA ILE A 170 12.71 1.00 3.50
C ILE A 170 14.10 0.37 3.60
N HIS A 171 14.14 -0.94 3.71
CA HIS A 171 15.36 -1.70 3.80
C HIS A 171 15.48 -2.62 2.59
N LEU A 172 16.53 -2.43 1.80
CA LEU A 172 16.81 -3.16 0.58
C LEU A 172 18.15 -3.89 0.72
N THR A 173 18.19 -5.11 0.20
CA THR A 173 19.44 -5.88 0.09
C THR A 173 19.72 -6.13 -1.37
N LYS A 174 20.89 -5.71 -1.85
CA LYS A 174 21.35 -5.99 -3.21
C LYS A 174 21.72 -7.47 -3.40
N LYS A 175 21.56 -7.91 -4.64
CA LYS A 175 22.07 -9.22 -5.08
C LYS A 175 23.59 -9.27 -5.03
#